data_aa12c7e643b6d06205015e0679e5e3e3
#
_entry.id   aa12c7e643b6d06205015e0679e5e3e3
#
_cell.length_a   1.000
_cell.length_b   1.000
_cell.length_c   1.000
_cell.angle_alpha   90.00
_cell.angle_beta   90.00
_cell.angle_gamma   90.00
#
_symmetry.space_group_name_H-M   'P 1'
#
loop_
_entity.id
_entity.type
_entity.pdbx_description
1 polymer ?
#
loop_
_entity_poly.entity_id
_entity_poly.type
_entity_poly.pdbx_seq_one_letter_code
_entity_poly.pdbx_strand_id
1 'polypeptide(L)'
;IVDYDVHHGNGTQDIFYSDESVFYFSVHQHPFYPGTGRENETGQGKGKGATLNVELPEGSGDKLLVSAFEQNLVPAMKNFNPDFILVSSGFDGHKDDLLGGLSYTSNGYKSVATILTELANKYADGRIMFMLEGGYTSSSTNASIIAVLEALTETSE
;
A
#
# COMPACT_ATOMS: atom_id res chain seq x y z
N ILE A 1 1.80 -4.47 -7.66
CA ILE A 1 0.71 -4.47 -6.65
C ILE A 1 1.19 -3.72 -5.44
N VAL A 2 0.39 -2.77 -4.94
CA VAL A 2 0.65 -1.97 -3.74
C VAL A 2 -0.46 -2.24 -2.74
N ASP A 3 -0.10 -2.64 -1.52
CA ASP A 3 -1.03 -3.05 -0.47
C ASP A 3 -0.79 -2.20 0.78
N TYR A 4 -1.81 -1.48 1.23
CA TYR A 4 -1.78 -0.70 2.47
C TYR A 4 -2.92 -1.04 3.44
N ASP A 5 -3.60 -2.17 3.22
CA ASP A 5 -4.44 -2.79 4.25
C ASP A 5 -3.61 -2.97 5.53
N VAL A 6 -4.26 -2.88 6.70
CA VAL A 6 -3.55 -3.04 7.99
C VAL A 6 -2.92 -4.42 8.13
N HIS A 7 -3.48 -5.43 7.44
CA HIS A 7 -2.99 -6.79 7.42
C HIS A 7 -2.03 -7.03 6.27
N HIS A 8 -1.03 -7.86 6.49
CA HIS A 8 -0.18 -8.33 5.39
C HIS A 8 -0.96 -9.19 4.41
N GLY A 9 -0.90 -8.87 3.13
CA GLY A 9 -1.54 -9.61 2.03
C GLY A 9 -0.77 -10.89 1.68
N ASN A 10 -0.73 -11.86 2.60
CA ASN A 10 0.05 -13.09 2.44
C ASN A 10 -0.33 -13.89 1.20
N GLY A 11 -1.61 -13.94 0.84
CA GLY A 11 -2.07 -14.65 -0.36
C GLY A 11 -1.52 -14.04 -1.64
N THR A 12 -1.54 -12.71 -1.76
CA THR A 12 -0.95 -11.99 -2.89
C THR A 12 0.55 -12.22 -2.95
N GLN A 13 1.25 -12.08 -1.83
CA GLN A 13 2.67 -12.36 -1.74
C GLN A 13 3.00 -13.78 -2.21
N ASP A 14 2.29 -14.78 -1.72
CA ASP A 14 2.56 -16.20 -2.02
C ASP A 14 2.37 -16.52 -3.51
N ILE A 15 1.32 -15.95 -4.13
CA ILE A 15 1.03 -16.17 -5.57
C ILE A 15 2.19 -15.64 -6.44
N PHE A 16 2.74 -14.46 -6.12
CA PHE A 16 3.75 -13.81 -6.94
C PHE A 16 5.18 -13.93 -6.40
N TYR A 17 5.41 -14.75 -5.36
CA TYR A 17 6.70 -14.80 -4.66
C TYR A 17 7.88 -15.23 -5.52
N SER A 18 7.60 -15.97 -6.61
CA SER A 18 8.63 -16.42 -7.57
C SER A 18 8.55 -15.73 -8.94
N ASP A 19 7.71 -14.68 -9.08
CA ASP A 19 7.42 -14.03 -10.34
C ASP A 19 8.09 -12.64 -10.39
N GLU A 20 9.06 -12.47 -11.28
CA GLU A 20 9.76 -11.20 -11.49
C GLU A 20 8.94 -10.14 -12.23
N SER A 21 7.82 -10.53 -12.87
CA SER A 21 6.96 -9.62 -13.61
C SER A 21 5.96 -8.85 -12.74
N VAL A 22 5.80 -9.26 -11.47
CA VAL A 22 4.92 -8.60 -10.50
C VAL A 22 5.72 -8.15 -9.29
N PHE A 23 5.82 -6.83 -9.11
CA PHE A 23 6.35 -6.25 -7.88
C PHE A 23 5.24 -6.14 -6.84
N TYR A 24 5.45 -6.75 -5.67
CA TYR A 24 4.54 -6.67 -4.54
C TYR A 24 5.15 -5.80 -3.42
N PHE A 25 4.45 -4.72 -3.08
CA PHE A 25 4.78 -3.86 -1.95
C PHE A 25 3.66 -3.93 -0.93
N SER A 26 4.00 -4.18 0.33
CA SER A 26 3.04 -4.15 1.44
C SER A 26 3.58 -3.33 2.59
N VAL A 27 2.73 -2.43 3.12
CA VAL A 27 2.97 -1.73 4.38
C VAL A 27 1.85 -2.08 5.35
N HIS A 28 2.18 -2.74 6.46
CA HIS A 28 1.20 -3.35 7.35
C HIS A 28 1.63 -3.29 8.80
N GLN A 29 0.68 -3.48 9.71
CA GLN A 29 0.98 -3.59 11.15
C GLN A 29 1.75 -4.88 11.44
N HIS A 30 2.81 -4.78 12.22
CA HIS A 30 3.56 -5.93 12.71
C HIS A 30 4.06 -5.71 14.16
N PRO A 31 3.95 -6.71 15.07
CA PRO A 31 3.29 -8.01 14.89
C PRO A 31 1.76 -7.91 14.84
N PHE A 32 1.15 -8.55 13.86
CA PHE A 32 -0.31 -8.60 13.68
C PHE A 32 -0.71 -9.82 12.84
N TYR A 33 -2.03 -10.08 12.67
CA TYR A 33 -2.51 -11.11 11.76
C TYR A 33 -2.11 -10.78 10.31
N PRO A 34 -1.69 -11.73 9.47
CA PRO A 34 -1.60 -13.19 9.70
C PRO A 34 -0.25 -13.65 10.29
N GLY A 35 0.66 -12.76 10.68
CA GLY A 35 1.96 -13.11 11.25
C GLY A 35 3.07 -13.34 10.21
N THR A 36 2.83 -12.98 8.97
CA THR A 36 3.75 -13.01 7.83
C THR A 36 4.13 -11.60 7.38
N GLY A 37 4.88 -11.43 6.30
CA GLY A 37 5.25 -10.13 5.76
C GLY A 37 6.46 -9.51 6.41
N ARG A 38 7.45 -10.32 6.77
CA ARG A 38 8.72 -9.81 7.31
C ARG A 38 9.51 -9.07 6.24
N GLU A 39 10.28 -8.07 6.65
CA GLU A 39 11.15 -7.29 5.75
C GLU A 39 12.16 -8.17 5.00
N ASN A 40 12.55 -9.33 5.56
CA ASN A 40 13.46 -10.26 4.91
C ASN A 40 12.75 -11.21 3.91
N GLU A 41 11.43 -11.19 3.81
CA GLU A 41 10.65 -11.90 2.79
C GLU A 41 10.67 -11.07 1.50
N THR A 42 11.64 -11.32 0.63
CA THR A 42 11.91 -10.48 -0.56
C THR A 42 11.72 -11.20 -1.89
N GLY A 43 10.93 -12.29 -1.89
CA GLY A 43 10.76 -13.14 -3.06
C GLY A 43 11.79 -14.28 -3.14
N GLN A 44 11.57 -15.20 -4.07
CA GLN A 44 12.46 -16.35 -4.32
C GLN A 44 12.65 -16.61 -5.82
N GLY A 45 13.67 -17.37 -6.18
CA GLY A 45 13.93 -17.72 -7.57
C GLY A 45 14.04 -16.49 -8.46
N LYS A 46 13.25 -16.43 -9.53
CA LYS A 46 13.19 -15.26 -10.42
C LYS A 46 12.57 -14.03 -9.76
N GLY A 47 11.62 -14.22 -8.85
CA GLY A 47 10.97 -13.14 -8.10
C GLY A 47 11.80 -12.56 -6.96
N LYS A 48 13.08 -12.97 -6.80
CA LYS A 48 13.95 -12.42 -5.75
C LYS A 48 14.17 -10.92 -5.92
N GLY A 49 13.76 -10.14 -4.92
CA GLY A 49 13.78 -8.67 -4.96
C GLY A 49 12.50 -8.03 -5.51
N ALA A 50 11.51 -8.83 -5.94
CA ALA A 50 10.21 -8.33 -6.40
C ALA A 50 9.14 -8.25 -5.29
N THR A 51 9.47 -8.64 -4.06
CA THR A 51 8.64 -8.46 -2.87
C THR A 51 9.31 -7.50 -1.91
N LEU A 52 8.57 -6.52 -1.40
CA LEU A 52 9.05 -5.53 -0.45
C LEU A 52 8.01 -5.30 0.65
N ASN A 53 8.32 -5.70 1.87
CA ASN A 53 7.48 -5.54 3.04
C ASN A 53 8.01 -4.44 3.95
N VAL A 54 7.12 -3.61 4.49
CA VAL A 54 7.42 -2.59 5.51
C VAL A 54 6.57 -2.86 6.74
N GLU A 55 7.22 -3.30 7.80
CA GLU A 55 6.60 -3.60 9.09
C GLU A 55 6.41 -2.31 9.90
N LEU A 56 5.19 -1.98 10.28
CA LEU A 56 4.90 -0.82 11.12
C LEU A 56 4.39 -1.25 12.50
N PRO A 57 4.92 -0.70 13.60
CA PRO A 57 4.42 -0.98 14.93
C PRO A 57 3.02 -0.39 15.15
N GLU A 58 2.27 -0.98 16.08
CA GLU A 58 1.00 -0.42 16.55
C GLU A 58 1.13 1.06 16.91
N GLY A 59 0.11 1.85 16.60
CA GLY A 59 0.10 3.30 16.80
C GLY A 59 0.80 4.12 15.72
N SER A 60 1.40 3.49 14.70
CA SER A 60 2.02 4.21 13.58
C SER A 60 1.00 5.06 12.83
N GLY A 61 1.31 6.34 12.67
CA GLY A 61 0.46 7.33 12.00
C GLY A 61 0.92 7.68 10.59
N ASP A 62 0.28 8.71 10.02
CA ASP A 62 0.48 9.17 8.63
C ASP A 62 1.93 9.39 8.24
N LYS A 63 2.73 9.94 9.15
CA LYS A 63 4.16 10.21 8.87
C LYS A 63 4.93 8.93 8.53
N LEU A 64 4.69 7.83 9.26
CA LEU A 64 5.37 6.55 9.00
C LEU A 64 4.81 5.88 7.75
N LEU A 65 3.49 5.98 7.52
CA LEU A 65 2.86 5.51 6.28
C LEU A 65 3.48 6.20 5.07
N VAL A 66 3.47 7.53 5.00
CA VAL A 66 4.02 8.31 3.88
C VAL A 66 5.51 8.01 3.69
N SER A 67 6.27 7.97 4.79
CA SER A 67 7.70 7.64 4.75
C SER A 67 7.97 6.25 4.16
N ALA A 68 7.13 5.25 4.45
CA ALA A 68 7.24 3.91 3.86
C ALA A 68 7.14 3.96 2.33
N PHE A 69 6.23 4.75 1.80
CA PHE A 69 6.08 4.95 0.36
C PHE A 69 7.26 5.70 -0.26
N GLU A 70 7.62 6.85 0.30
CA GLU A 70 8.68 7.71 -0.23
C GLU A 70 10.06 7.05 -0.18
N GLN A 71 10.37 6.33 0.90
CA GLN A 71 11.70 5.77 1.11
C GLN A 71 11.88 4.36 0.54
N ASN A 72 10.79 3.62 0.34
CA ASN A 72 10.86 2.23 -0.13
C ASN A 72 10.21 2.05 -1.51
N LEU A 73 8.93 2.39 -1.67
CA LEU A 73 8.22 2.16 -2.93
C LEU A 73 8.74 3.05 -4.06
N VAL A 74 8.85 4.37 -3.84
CA VAL A 74 9.26 5.32 -4.88
C VAL A 74 10.61 4.96 -5.50
N PRO A 75 11.68 4.64 -4.73
CA PRO A 75 12.94 4.20 -5.31
C PRO A 75 12.84 2.86 -6.06
N ALA A 76 12.02 1.92 -5.56
CA ALA A 76 11.84 0.62 -6.19
C ALA A 76 11.19 0.73 -7.57
N MET A 77 10.20 1.62 -7.72
CA MET A 77 9.48 1.82 -8.99
C MET A 77 10.37 2.33 -10.12
N LYS A 78 11.43 3.08 -9.79
CA LYS A 78 12.42 3.50 -10.79
C LYS A 78 13.13 2.32 -11.47
N ASN A 79 13.35 1.24 -10.73
CA ASN A 79 14.03 0.06 -11.25
C ASN A 79 13.06 -0.93 -11.88
N PHE A 80 11.86 -1.08 -11.29
CA PHE A 80 10.84 -2.01 -11.75
C PHE A 80 10.13 -1.50 -13.01
N ASN A 81 9.83 -0.20 -13.08
CA ASN A 81 9.17 0.45 -14.22
C ASN A 81 7.84 -0.22 -14.61
N PRO A 82 6.80 -0.11 -13.76
CA PRO A 82 5.55 -0.83 -13.96
C PRO A 82 4.77 -0.34 -15.17
N ASP A 83 4.06 -1.24 -15.85
CA ASP A 83 3.07 -0.92 -16.90
C ASP A 83 1.68 -0.61 -16.33
N PHE A 84 1.40 -1.04 -15.09
CA PHE A 84 0.13 -0.88 -14.40
C PHE A 84 0.32 -0.93 -12.88
N ILE A 85 -0.44 -0.13 -12.13
CA ILE A 85 -0.44 -0.16 -10.67
C ILE A 85 -1.80 -0.67 -10.18
N LEU A 86 -1.80 -1.77 -9.42
CA LEU A 86 -2.97 -2.29 -8.71
C LEU A 86 -2.80 -2.00 -7.22
N VAL A 87 -3.84 -1.45 -6.59
CA VAL A 87 -3.79 -1.07 -5.18
C VAL A 87 -4.81 -1.87 -4.38
N SER A 88 -4.35 -2.70 -3.45
CA SER A 88 -5.17 -3.29 -2.38
C SER A 88 -5.39 -2.20 -1.33
N SER A 89 -6.57 -1.59 -1.40
CA SER A 89 -6.92 -0.36 -0.70
C SER A 89 -7.74 -0.66 0.55
N GLY A 90 -7.08 -1.10 1.62
CA GLY A 90 -7.67 -1.27 2.94
C GLY A 90 -7.66 0.03 3.74
N PHE A 91 -8.74 0.30 4.46
CA PHE A 91 -8.89 1.49 5.30
C PHE A 91 -8.95 1.15 6.80
N ASP A 92 -8.66 -0.10 7.14
CA ASP A 92 -8.65 -0.63 8.50
C ASP A 92 -7.39 -0.25 9.32
N GLY A 93 -6.42 0.41 8.68
CA GLY A 93 -5.34 1.11 9.38
C GLY A 93 -5.75 2.50 9.94
N HIS A 94 -6.99 2.96 9.70
CA HIS A 94 -7.47 4.23 10.23
C HIS A 94 -7.57 4.20 11.76
N LYS A 95 -7.19 5.30 12.42
CA LYS A 95 -7.19 5.43 13.90
C LYS A 95 -8.55 5.15 14.57
N ASP A 96 -9.64 5.30 13.84
CA ASP A 96 -11.01 5.07 14.31
C ASP A 96 -11.55 3.72 13.84
N ASP A 97 -10.74 2.86 13.23
CA ASP A 97 -11.17 1.52 12.85
C ASP A 97 -11.21 0.58 14.07
N LEU A 98 -12.10 -0.43 13.98
CA LEU A 98 -12.35 -1.34 15.08
C LEU A 98 -11.38 -2.51 15.18
N LEU A 99 -10.66 -2.82 14.08
CA LEU A 99 -9.83 -4.02 13.99
C LEU A 99 -8.33 -3.71 13.93
N GLY A 100 -7.94 -2.62 13.28
CA GLY A 100 -6.53 -2.25 13.18
C GLY A 100 -6.01 -1.50 14.41
N GLY A 101 -4.70 -1.59 14.65
CA GLY A 101 -4.01 -0.86 15.74
C GLY A 101 -3.15 0.29 15.23
N LEU A 102 -3.23 0.65 13.94
CA LEU A 102 -2.53 1.81 13.38
C LEU A 102 -3.29 3.11 13.66
N SER A 103 -2.67 4.23 13.37
CA SER A 103 -3.22 5.57 13.66
C SER A 103 -3.25 6.46 12.41
N TYR A 104 -3.56 5.87 11.25
CA TYR A 104 -3.71 6.63 10.02
C TYR A 104 -4.95 7.53 10.07
N THR A 105 -4.92 8.60 9.31
CA THR A 105 -6.06 9.47 9.06
C THR A 105 -6.41 9.48 7.57
N SER A 106 -7.57 10.04 7.22
CA SER A 106 -7.94 10.21 5.81
C SER A 106 -6.92 11.04 5.02
N ASN A 107 -6.19 11.96 5.69
CA ASN A 107 -5.10 12.70 5.05
C ASN A 107 -3.88 11.83 4.73
N GLY A 108 -3.56 10.84 5.55
CA GLY A 108 -2.51 9.87 5.26
C GLY A 108 -2.83 9.08 3.99
N TYR A 109 -4.06 8.59 3.87
CA TYR A 109 -4.52 7.90 2.65
C TYR A 109 -4.53 8.81 1.42
N LYS A 110 -4.94 10.10 1.56
CA LYS A 110 -4.86 11.09 0.49
C LYS A 110 -3.41 11.26 0.01
N SER A 111 -2.47 11.43 0.95
CA SER A 111 -1.05 11.59 0.62
C SER A 111 -0.48 10.39 -0.12
N VAL A 112 -0.81 9.18 0.31
CA VAL A 112 -0.39 7.94 -0.37
C VAL A 112 -1.01 7.82 -1.75
N ALA A 113 -2.30 8.15 -1.91
CA ALA A 113 -2.96 8.14 -3.21
C ALA A 113 -2.33 9.16 -4.19
N THR A 114 -1.91 10.33 -3.71
CA THR A 114 -1.17 11.32 -4.50
C THR A 114 0.15 10.73 -4.99
N ILE A 115 0.97 10.14 -4.10
CA ILE A 115 2.23 9.49 -4.48
C ILE A 115 2.00 8.38 -5.53
N LEU A 116 0.98 7.56 -5.34
CA LEU A 116 0.67 6.47 -6.26
C LEU A 116 0.22 6.97 -7.63
N THR A 117 -0.56 8.05 -7.67
CA THR A 117 -1.00 8.68 -8.92
C THR A 117 0.19 9.30 -9.67
N GLU A 118 1.11 9.96 -8.96
CA GLU A 118 2.36 10.46 -9.54
C GLU A 118 3.22 9.33 -10.13
N LEU A 119 3.35 8.21 -9.40
CA LEU A 119 4.05 7.03 -9.90
C LEU A 119 3.38 6.43 -11.14
N ALA A 120 2.04 6.34 -11.14
CA ALA A 120 1.28 5.85 -12.29
C ALA A 120 1.46 6.76 -13.52
N ASN A 121 1.37 8.08 -13.34
CA ASN A 121 1.60 9.04 -14.42
C ASN A 121 3.03 8.94 -14.97
N LYS A 122 4.00 8.73 -14.10
CA LYS A 122 5.42 8.69 -14.50
C LYS A 122 5.82 7.41 -15.21
N TYR A 123 5.30 6.25 -14.80
CA TYR A 123 5.79 4.94 -15.24
C TYR A 123 4.75 4.10 -15.98
N ALA A 124 3.45 4.35 -15.75
CA ALA A 124 2.37 3.49 -16.21
C ALA A 124 1.31 4.21 -17.07
N ASP A 125 1.64 5.37 -17.66
CA ASP A 125 0.73 6.20 -18.46
C ASP A 125 -0.62 6.46 -17.75
N GLY A 126 -0.59 6.71 -16.44
CA GLY A 126 -1.76 6.94 -15.61
C GLY A 126 -2.59 5.69 -15.29
N ARG A 127 -2.13 4.50 -15.66
CA ARG A 127 -2.88 3.26 -15.42
C ARG A 127 -2.75 2.80 -13.96
N ILE A 128 -3.74 3.15 -13.17
CA ILE A 128 -3.86 2.75 -11.77
C ILE A 128 -5.29 2.33 -11.44
N MET A 129 -5.45 1.34 -10.57
CA MET A 129 -6.74 0.88 -10.09
C MET A 129 -6.68 0.64 -8.58
N PHE A 130 -7.64 1.17 -7.85
CA PHE A 130 -7.82 0.92 -6.42
C PHE A 130 -8.95 -0.08 -6.21
N MET A 131 -8.68 -1.12 -5.43
CA MET A 131 -9.64 -2.16 -5.06
C MET A 131 -9.87 -2.10 -3.56
N LEU A 132 -11.13 -1.91 -3.16
CA LEU A 132 -11.51 -1.85 -1.75
C LEU A 132 -11.27 -3.20 -1.08
N GLU A 133 -10.56 -3.16 0.04
CA GLU A 133 -10.30 -4.30 0.93
C GLU A 133 -10.93 -4.05 2.31
N GLY A 134 -10.12 -4.04 3.39
CA GLY A 134 -10.59 -3.81 4.75
C GLY A 134 -11.08 -2.38 5.02
N GLY A 135 -11.69 -2.19 6.18
CA GLY A 135 -12.27 -0.94 6.65
C GLY A 135 -13.63 -1.19 7.28
N TYR A 136 -13.66 -1.25 8.62
CA TYR A 136 -14.78 -1.80 9.39
C TYR A 136 -15.56 -0.74 10.16
N THR A 137 -15.12 0.51 10.10
CA THR A 137 -15.84 1.67 10.63
C THR A 137 -16.30 2.55 9.47
N SER A 138 -17.60 2.49 9.12
CA SER A 138 -18.14 3.11 7.91
C SER A 138 -17.84 4.61 7.77
N SER A 139 -17.83 5.37 8.86
CA SER A 139 -17.56 6.81 8.83
C SER A 139 -16.13 7.13 8.41
N SER A 140 -15.14 6.45 8.99
CA SER A 140 -13.72 6.64 8.66
C SER A 140 -13.37 6.06 7.30
N THR A 141 -13.94 4.91 6.94
CA THR A 141 -13.79 4.30 5.62
C THR A 141 -14.31 5.22 4.53
N ASN A 142 -15.53 5.74 4.66
CA ASN A 142 -16.11 6.66 3.69
C ASN A 142 -15.28 7.96 3.55
N ALA A 143 -14.86 8.56 4.67
CA ALA A 143 -14.02 9.75 4.65
C ALA A 143 -12.68 9.50 3.95
N SER A 144 -12.08 8.33 4.17
CA SER A 144 -10.80 7.96 3.56
C SER A 144 -10.94 7.65 2.07
N ILE A 145 -12.03 7.00 1.65
CA ILE A 145 -12.35 6.80 0.22
C ILE A 145 -12.50 8.14 -0.49
N ILE A 146 -13.24 9.09 0.10
CA ILE A 146 -13.42 10.44 -0.47
C ILE A 146 -12.06 11.12 -0.62
N ALA A 147 -11.20 11.07 0.39
CA ALA A 147 -9.86 11.66 0.35
C ALA A 147 -8.97 11.05 -0.74
N VAL A 148 -9.05 9.73 -0.96
CA VAL A 148 -8.37 9.05 -2.08
C VAL A 148 -8.92 9.53 -3.43
N LEU A 149 -10.24 9.61 -3.60
CA LEU A 149 -10.87 10.10 -4.85
C LEU A 149 -10.50 11.56 -5.15
N GLU A 150 -10.40 12.42 -4.13
CA GLU A 150 -9.90 13.78 -4.29
C GLU A 150 -8.46 13.80 -4.84
N ALA A 151 -7.56 12.99 -4.27
CA ALA A 151 -6.19 12.90 -4.75
C ALA A 151 -6.10 12.48 -6.22
N LEU A 152 -6.95 11.54 -6.66
CA LEU A 152 -7.01 11.08 -8.05
C LEU A 152 -7.48 12.17 -9.03
N THR A 153 -8.32 13.09 -8.57
CA THR A 153 -8.86 14.17 -9.42
C THR A 153 -7.94 15.40 -9.43
N GLU A 154 -7.27 15.71 -8.33
CA GLU A 154 -6.35 16.86 -8.20
C GLU A 154 -5.06 16.71 -9.03
N THR A 155 -4.61 15.47 -9.28
CA THR A 155 -3.37 15.19 -10.04
C THR A 155 -3.59 15.09 -11.56
N SER A 156 -4.80 15.35 -12.06
CA SER A 156 -5.15 15.24 -13.48
C SER A 156 -4.96 16.55 -14.27
N GLU A 157 -4.42 17.60 -13.64
CA GLU A 157 -4.06 18.88 -14.27
C GLU A 157 -2.53 18.95 -14.50
#